data_3e4e9cbaf7b681d72c74869e91a3d99e
#
_entry.id   3e4e9cbaf7b681d72c74869e91a3d99e
#
_cell.length_a   1.000
_cell.length_b   1.000
_cell.length_c   1.000
_cell.angle_alpha   90.00
_cell.angle_beta   90.00
_cell.angle_gamma   90.00
#
_symmetry.space_group_name_H-M   'P 1'
#
loop_
_entity.id
_entity.type
_entity.pdbx_description
1 polymer ?
#
loop_
_entity_poly.entity_id
_entity_poly.type
_entity_poly.pdbx_seq_one_letter_code
_entity_poly.pdbx_strand_id
1 'polypeptide(L)'
;MNKTLKFVALAGASLMTSFAAAAPNPATDARIDPHVRAFLAEINKDSSPFWELPQPKPQDILTALQSKTPVDMSGVTTTEKTITENGRTVKTYIMKPEKVSGKPGVLLFIHGGVWLVGNFQNHQRLLRDLVVGSGQIGVFVEYTPLPAAKFPTQLEESYAVLKWVSEHAEEIGADGGRIAVAGNSVGGNMTAALSLMAKDRNGPKIGYQILMIPATDASVDTKSYHEYGTGRFLSRSFMKYGWDLYAPDEATRNNPYVSPLRASTEQLKGLPPALVITAENCPLRDEGEAYARKLKDAGVQVDAVRYNGTIHDFVLLNALRNVPSTQAAIAQATAGIREHLVP
;
A
#
# COMPACT_ATOMS: atom_id res chain seq x y z
N MET A 1 68.22 -27.60 -32.55
CA MET A 1 66.94 -27.31 -33.24
C MET A 1 65.78 -27.67 -32.32
N ASN A 2 65.35 -26.70 -31.51
CA ASN A 2 64.25 -26.86 -30.57
C ASN A 2 62.96 -26.26 -31.17
N LYS A 3 61.95 -27.09 -31.41
CA LYS A 3 60.64 -26.67 -31.85
C LYS A 3 59.75 -26.51 -30.59
N THR A 4 59.41 -25.26 -30.25
CA THR A 4 58.46 -24.91 -29.19
C THR A 4 57.02 -25.00 -29.73
N LEU A 5 56.21 -25.94 -29.23
CA LEU A 5 54.77 -25.99 -29.50
C LEU A 5 54.07 -24.91 -28.62
N LYS A 6 53.38 -24.01 -29.28
CA LYS A 6 52.44 -23.08 -28.61
C LYS A 6 51.06 -23.72 -28.55
N PHE A 7 50.58 -24.00 -27.33
CA PHE A 7 49.18 -24.33 -27.07
C PHE A 7 48.36 -23.03 -27.07
N VAL A 8 47.41 -22.93 -27.97
CA VAL A 8 46.38 -21.90 -27.96
C VAL A 8 45.17 -22.45 -27.17
N ALA A 9 44.92 -21.94 -25.97
CA ALA A 9 43.72 -22.29 -25.24
C ALA A 9 42.55 -21.39 -25.74
N LEU A 10 41.59 -22.01 -26.42
CA LEU A 10 40.30 -21.40 -26.71
C LEU A 10 39.46 -21.40 -25.45
N ALA A 11 39.30 -20.24 -24.82
CA ALA A 11 38.31 -20.04 -23.79
C ALA A 11 36.93 -19.84 -24.42
N GLY A 12 36.14 -20.93 -24.43
CA GLY A 12 34.75 -20.86 -24.80
C GLY A 12 33.92 -20.17 -23.70
N ALA A 13 33.58 -18.90 -23.89
CA ALA A 13 32.59 -18.22 -23.04
C ALA A 13 31.20 -18.76 -23.40
N SER A 14 30.69 -19.68 -22.58
CA SER A 14 29.29 -20.12 -22.64
C SER A 14 28.42 -18.97 -22.10
N LEU A 15 27.78 -18.22 -23.00
CA LEU A 15 26.71 -17.30 -22.63
C LEU A 15 25.50 -18.16 -22.19
N MET A 16 25.38 -18.38 -20.87
CA MET A 16 24.12 -18.86 -20.29
C MET A 16 23.11 -17.71 -20.37
N THR A 17 22.33 -17.66 -21.43
CA THR A 17 21.09 -16.91 -21.45
C THR A 17 20.12 -17.58 -20.49
N SER A 18 20.03 -17.09 -19.27
CA SER A 18 18.96 -17.47 -18.36
C SER A 18 17.63 -16.95 -18.94
N PHE A 19 16.93 -17.83 -19.66
CA PHE A 19 15.52 -17.59 -19.94
C PHE A 19 14.81 -17.51 -18.58
N ALA A 20 14.36 -16.34 -18.17
CA ALA A 20 13.43 -16.23 -17.07
C ALA A 20 12.21 -17.07 -17.45
N ALA A 21 11.99 -18.19 -16.75
CA ALA A 21 10.80 -19.00 -16.98
C ALA A 21 9.57 -18.10 -16.83
N ALA A 22 8.65 -18.16 -17.79
CA ALA A 22 7.39 -17.45 -17.70
C ALA A 22 6.71 -17.80 -16.36
N ALA A 23 6.17 -16.80 -15.68
CA ALA A 23 5.48 -17.04 -14.42
C ALA A 23 4.37 -18.08 -14.62
N PRO A 24 4.20 -19.06 -13.71
CA PRO A 24 3.15 -20.06 -13.81
C PRO A 24 1.77 -19.40 -13.95
N ASN A 25 0.86 -20.08 -14.67
CA ASN A 25 -0.53 -19.63 -14.79
C ASN A 25 -1.13 -19.45 -13.38
N PRO A 26 -1.64 -18.27 -13.02
CA PRO A 26 -2.16 -17.99 -11.68
C PRO A 26 -3.25 -18.97 -11.23
N ALA A 27 -4.08 -19.45 -12.17
CA ALA A 27 -5.16 -20.39 -11.86
C ALA A 27 -4.68 -21.78 -11.44
N THR A 28 -3.43 -22.15 -11.76
CA THR A 28 -2.84 -23.47 -11.46
C THR A 28 -1.59 -23.39 -10.59
N ASP A 29 -1.14 -22.19 -10.23
CA ASP A 29 0.04 -21.99 -9.39
C ASP A 29 -0.23 -22.47 -7.95
N ALA A 30 0.42 -23.58 -7.56
CA ALA A 30 0.25 -24.19 -6.24
C ALA A 30 0.71 -23.30 -5.08
N ARG A 31 1.49 -22.25 -5.34
CA ARG A 31 1.91 -21.25 -4.32
C ARG A 31 0.77 -20.32 -3.93
N ILE A 32 -0.30 -20.25 -4.70
CA ILE A 32 -1.44 -19.38 -4.45
C ILE A 32 -2.52 -20.16 -3.68
N ASP A 33 -3.10 -19.54 -2.65
CA ASP A 33 -4.23 -20.11 -1.91
C ASP A 33 -5.37 -20.52 -2.85
N PRO A 34 -6.05 -21.65 -2.63
CA PRO A 34 -7.12 -22.12 -3.52
C PRO A 34 -8.26 -21.11 -3.73
N HIS A 35 -8.66 -20.35 -2.71
CA HIS A 35 -9.71 -19.33 -2.84
C HIS A 35 -9.21 -18.13 -3.65
N VAL A 36 -7.94 -17.75 -3.47
CA VAL A 36 -7.30 -16.69 -4.27
C VAL A 36 -7.17 -17.13 -5.73
N ARG A 37 -6.84 -18.40 -6.00
CA ARG A 37 -6.83 -18.95 -7.37
C ARG A 37 -8.20 -18.91 -8.03
N ALA A 38 -9.24 -19.29 -7.30
CA ALA A 38 -10.61 -19.22 -7.81
C ALA A 38 -11.03 -17.76 -8.15
N PHE A 39 -10.68 -16.82 -7.29
CA PHE A 39 -10.87 -15.40 -7.55
C PHE A 39 -10.10 -14.93 -8.81
N LEU A 40 -8.82 -15.28 -8.94
CA LEU A 40 -8.01 -14.93 -10.11
C LEU A 40 -8.55 -15.58 -11.39
N ALA A 41 -9.02 -16.82 -11.33
CA ALA A 41 -9.66 -17.48 -12.47
C ALA A 41 -10.90 -16.72 -12.93
N GLU A 42 -11.71 -16.20 -12.00
CA GLU A 42 -12.90 -15.42 -12.32
C GLU A 42 -12.57 -14.09 -12.99
N ILE A 43 -11.67 -13.29 -12.39
CA ILE A 43 -11.37 -11.94 -12.89
C ILE A 43 -10.51 -11.94 -14.16
N ASN A 44 -9.85 -13.06 -14.49
CA ASN A 44 -9.05 -13.22 -15.71
C ASN A 44 -9.83 -13.90 -16.86
N LYS A 45 -11.14 -14.14 -16.73
CA LYS A 45 -11.96 -14.71 -17.82
C LYS A 45 -12.07 -13.78 -19.01
N ASP A 46 -12.14 -12.49 -18.75
CA ASP A 46 -12.23 -11.49 -19.82
C ASP A 46 -10.85 -11.22 -20.43
N SER A 47 -10.82 -11.04 -21.74
CA SER A 47 -9.61 -10.79 -22.50
C SER A 47 -8.96 -9.42 -22.24
N SER A 48 -9.64 -8.53 -21.51
CA SER A 48 -9.16 -7.19 -21.16
C SER A 48 -9.47 -6.88 -19.69
N PRO A 49 -8.73 -7.48 -18.74
CA PRO A 49 -8.89 -7.17 -17.32
C PRO A 49 -8.59 -5.68 -17.04
N PHE A 50 -9.22 -5.11 -16.02
CA PHE A 50 -9.18 -3.66 -15.75
C PHE A 50 -7.76 -3.11 -15.47
N TRP A 51 -6.85 -3.98 -15.05
CA TRP A 51 -5.44 -3.66 -14.85
C TRP A 51 -4.60 -3.69 -16.15
N GLU A 52 -5.21 -4.04 -17.29
CA GLU A 52 -4.62 -3.86 -18.61
C GLU A 52 -5.20 -2.61 -19.25
N LEU A 53 -4.32 -1.67 -19.60
CA LEU A 53 -4.71 -0.37 -20.12
C LEU A 53 -4.72 -0.34 -21.67
N PRO A 54 -5.49 0.58 -22.25
CA PRO A 54 -6.34 1.60 -21.64
C PRO A 54 -7.74 1.08 -21.29
N GLN A 55 -8.20 1.37 -20.06
CA GLN A 55 -9.58 1.09 -19.64
C GLN A 55 -10.37 2.39 -19.57
N PRO A 56 -11.58 2.48 -20.14
CA PRO A 56 -12.33 3.74 -20.22
C PRO A 56 -12.85 4.22 -18.85
N LYS A 57 -13.02 3.31 -17.89
CA LYS A 57 -13.55 3.64 -16.56
C LYS A 57 -13.03 2.66 -15.50
N PRO A 58 -11.75 2.69 -15.18
CA PRO A 58 -11.16 1.72 -14.24
C PRO A 58 -11.77 1.80 -12.83
N GLN A 59 -12.24 2.99 -12.40
CA GLN A 59 -12.94 3.15 -11.12
C GLN A 59 -14.25 2.38 -11.07
N ASP A 60 -15.06 2.42 -12.15
CA ASP A 60 -16.34 1.70 -12.20
C ASP A 60 -16.12 0.18 -12.13
N ILE A 61 -15.05 -0.31 -12.75
CA ILE A 61 -14.70 -1.75 -12.73
C ILE A 61 -14.31 -2.18 -11.32
N LEU A 62 -13.46 -1.41 -10.62
CA LEU A 62 -13.11 -1.71 -9.24
C LEU A 62 -14.35 -1.70 -8.33
N THR A 63 -15.20 -0.69 -8.50
CA THR A 63 -16.46 -0.59 -7.73
C THR A 63 -17.38 -1.79 -7.99
N ALA A 64 -17.57 -2.19 -9.25
CA ALA A 64 -18.34 -3.35 -9.60
C ALA A 64 -17.75 -4.64 -9.02
N LEU A 65 -16.44 -4.80 -9.06
CA LEU A 65 -15.75 -5.96 -8.47
C LEU A 65 -15.99 -6.05 -6.96
N GLN A 66 -15.81 -4.95 -6.24
CA GLN A 66 -16.01 -4.90 -4.79
C GLN A 66 -17.47 -5.14 -4.40
N SER A 67 -18.44 -4.63 -5.20
CA SER A 67 -19.87 -4.76 -4.95
C SER A 67 -20.42 -6.17 -5.19
N LYS A 68 -19.73 -7.03 -5.96
CA LYS A 68 -20.14 -8.43 -6.16
C LYS A 68 -20.18 -9.24 -4.85
N THR A 69 -19.48 -8.79 -3.83
CA THR A 69 -19.42 -9.50 -2.56
C THR A 69 -19.99 -8.63 -1.44
N PRO A 70 -21.17 -8.97 -0.90
CA PRO A 70 -21.74 -8.28 0.25
C PRO A 70 -20.80 -8.34 1.45
N VAL A 71 -20.68 -7.24 2.19
CA VAL A 71 -19.84 -7.12 3.37
C VAL A 71 -20.66 -6.62 4.55
N ASP A 72 -20.28 -7.09 5.75
CA ASP A 72 -20.83 -6.59 7.00
C ASP A 72 -20.19 -5.23 7.35
N MET A 73 -21.02 -4.22 7.50
CA MET A 73 -20.63 -2.87 7.92
C MET A 73 -21.16 -2.51 9.31
N SER A 74 -21.65 -3.49 10.09
CA SER A 74 -22.09 -3.27 11.47
C SER A 74 -20.93 -2.91 12.41
N GLY A 75 -21.26 -2.34 13.56
CA GLY A 75 -20.28 -1.97 14.59
C GLY A 75 -19.60 -0.64 14.38
N VAL A 76 -19.99 0.12 13.36
CA VAL A 76 -19.46 1.48 13.09
C VAL A 76 -20.55 2.44 12.66
N THR A 77 -20.34 3.71 12.90
CA THR A 77 -21.05 4.83 12.27
C THR A 77 -20.09 5.63 11.40
N THR A 78 -20.55 6.13 10.26
CA THR A 78 -19.73 6.89 9.33
C THR A 78 -20.38 8.23 9.01
N THR A 79 -19.59 9.31 9.03
CA THR A 79 -20.01 10.65 8.62
C THR A 79 -19.01 11.23 7.64
N GLU A 80 -19.50 11.96 6.64
CA GLU A 80 -18.66 12.74 5.75
C GLU A 80 -18.29 14.06 6.42
N LYS A 81 -17.04 14.49 6.29
CA LYS A 81 -16.54 15.80 6.76
C LYS A 81 -15.58 16.38 5.74
N THR A 82 -15.80 17.60 5.34
CA THR A 82 -14.83 18.37 4.56
C THR A 82 -13.89 19.09 5.52
N ILE A 83 -12.60 18.86 5.36
CA ILE A 83 -11.52 19.48 6.14
C ILE A 83 -10.85 20.53 5.29
N THR A 84 -10.72 21.74 5.82
CA THR A 84 -9.93 22.83 5.20
C THR A 84 -8.77 23.15 6.12
N GLU A 85 -7.56 22.90 5.67
CA GLU A 85 -6.33 23.10 6.43
C GLU A 85 -5.17 23.41 5.47
N ASN A 86 -4.28 24.34 5.85
CA ASN A 86 -3.13 24.75 5.04
C ASN A 86 -3.48 25.14 3.58
N GLY A 87 -4.64 25.79 3.38
CA GLY A 87 -5.11 26.21 2.06
C GLY A 87 -5.60 25.07 1.16
N ARG A 88 -5.79 23.87 1.71
CA ARG A 88 -6.35 22.70 1.01
C ARG A 88 -7.70 22.34 1.59
N THR A 89 -8.61 21.96 0.72
CA THR A 89 -9.94 21.44 1.10
C THR A 89 -10.04 20.00 0.66
N VAL A 90 -10.18 19.09 1.63
CA VAL A 90 -10.13 17.64 1.43
C VAL A 90 -11.41 17.02 2.00
N LYS A 91 -12.05 16.21 1.19
CA LYS A 91 -13.17 15.39 1.62
C LYS A 91 -12.63 14.22 2.46
N THR A 92 -13.27 13.96 3.58
CA THR A 92 -12.91 12.85 4.48
C THR A 92 -14.16 12.11 4.95
N TYR A 93 -13.96 10.85 5.36
CA TYR A 93 -14.99 10.06 6.04
C TYR A 93 -14.50 9.71 7.43
N ILE A 94 -15.28 10.08 8.44
CA ILE A 94 -15.00 9.77 9.85
C ILE A 94 -15.79 8.53 10.22
N MET A 95 -15.08 7.43 10.49
CA MET A 95 -15.68 6.16 10.89
C MET A 95 -15.42 5.92 12.38
N LYS A 96 -16.48 5.85 13.17
CA LYS A 96 -16.40 5.66 14.62
C LYS A 96 -16.89 4.26 14.99
N PRO A 97 -16.18 3.53 15.84
CA PRO A 97 -16.71 2.28 16.39
C PRO A 97 -17.91 2.58 17.29
N GLU A 98 -18.95 1.73 17.24
CA GLU A 98 -20.12 1.86 18.13
C GLU A 98 -19.78 1.64 19.61
N LYS A 99 -18.76 0.82 19.87
CA LYS A 99 -18.26 0.55 21.21
C LYS A 99 -16.89 1.19 21.37
N VAL A 100 -16.80 2.22 22.17
CA VAL A 100 -15.56 2.95 22.49
C VAL A 100 -15.27 2.76 23.97
N SER A 101 -14.02 2.44 24.30
CA SER A 101 -13.52 2.44 25.68
C SER A 101 -12.53 3.59 25.85
N GLY A 102 -12.82 4.51 26.75
CA GLY A 102 -12.00 5.71 26.97
C GLY A 102 -12.05 6.70 25.82
N LYS A 103 -11.01 7.53 25.66
CA LYS A 103 -10.85 8.48 24.55
C LYS A 103 -10.02 7.80 23.45
N PRO A 104 -10.58 7.43 22.29
CA PRO A 104 -9.84 6.75 21.23
C PRO A 104 -8.80 7.66 20.57
N GLY A 105 -7.73 7.08 20.06
CA GLY A 105 -6.83 7.74 19.12
C GLY A 105 -7.41 7.74 17.71
N VAL A 106 -6.60 8.18 16.74
CA VAL A 106 -7.00 8.28 15.33
C VAL A 106 -6.18 7.35 14.46
N LEU A 107 -6.86 6.58 13.62
CA LEU A 107 -6.31 5.87 12.49
C LEU A 107 -6.56 6.70 11.22
N LEU A 108 -5.56 7.45 10.76
CA LEU A 108 -5.60 8.12 9.47
C LEU A 108 -5.36 7.08 8.37
N PHE A 109 -6.32 6.89 7.47
CA PHE A 109 -6.26 5.90 6.41
C PHE A 109 -6.17 6.55 5.03
N ILE A 110 -5.13 6.16 4.27
CA ILE A 110 -4.87 6.63 2.92
C ILE A 110 -5.05 5.45 1.97
N HIS A 111 -5.95 5.59 0.99
CA HIS A 111 -6.34 4.48 0.13
C HIS A 111 -5.34 4.20 -1.01
N GLY A 112 -5.35 2.95 -1.49
CA GLY A 112 -4.65 2.50 -2.67
C GLY A 112 -5.41 2.78 -3.97
N GLY A 113 -4.93 2.17 -5.08
CA GLY A 113 -5.57 2.27 -6.39
C GLY A 113 -4.74 3.04 -7.42
N VAL A 114 -3.40 2.95 -7.33
CA VAL A 114 -2.45 3.53 -8.31
C VAL A 114 -2.65 5.05 -8.47
N TRP A 115 -3.11 5.75 -7.41
CA TRP A 115 -3.55 7.16 -7.39
C TRP A 115 -4.67 7.49 -8.40
N LEU A 116 -5.13 6.53 -9.20
CA LEU A 116 -6.08 6.70 -10.31
C LEU A 116 -7.48 6.23 -9.95
N VAL A 117 -7.57 5.14 -9.21
CA VAL A 117 -8.82 4.51 -8.77
C VAL A 117 -8.86 4.38 -7.25
N GLY A 118 -9.99 3.93 -6.72
CA GLY A 118 -10.19 3.83 -5.29
C GLY A 118 -10.93 5.05 -4.74
N ASN A 119 -11.72 4.80 -3.72
CA ASN A 119 -12.51 5.78 -2.98
C ASN A 119 -12.95 5.14 -1.65
N PHE A 120 -13.65 5.90 -0.83
CA PHE A 120 -14.19 5.39 0.43
C PHE A 120 -15.03 4.12 0.25
N GLN A 121 -15.94 4.10 -0.73
CA GLN A 121 -16.83 2.96 -0.97
C GLN A 121 -16.08 1.65 -1.24
N ASN A 122 -14.95 1.72 -1.96
CA ASN A 122 -14.14 0.54 -2.26
C ASN A 122 -13.35 0.04 -1.03
N HIS A 123 -13.02 0.92 -0.08
CA HIS A 123 -12.15 0.65 1.06
C HIS A 123 -12.88 0.57 2.40
N GLN A 124 -14.18 0.92 2.45
CA GLN A 124 -14.94 1.05 3.70
C GLN A 124 -14.91 -0.22 4.57
N ARG A 125 -14.95 -1.42 3.97
CA ARG A 125 -14.87 -2.69 4.72
C ARG A 125 -13.52 -2.85 5.39
N LEU A 126 -12.41 -2.60 4.68
CA LEU A 126 -11.06 -2.68 5.26
C LEU A 126 -10.91 -1.68 6.42
N LEU A 127 -11.33 -0.42 6.22
CA LEU A 127 -11.32 0.57 7.28
C LEU A 127 -12.19 0.15 8.47
N ARG A 128 -13.41 -0.36 8.20
CA ARG A 128 -14.33 -0.88 9.24
C ARG A 128 -13.67 -1.97 10.08
N ASP A 129 -13.02 -2.93 9.44
CA ASP A 129 -12.37 -4.04 10.15
C ASP A 129 -11.22 -3.53 11.04
N LEU A 130 -10.44 -2.56 10.55
CA LEU A 130 -9.39 -1.91 11.35
C LEU A 130 -9.96 -1.09 12.52
N VAL A 131 -11.03 -0.33 12.28
CA VAL A 131 -11.72 0.50 13.30
C VAL A 131 -12.34 -0.37 14.38
N VAL A 132 -13.14 -1.37 14.01
CA VAL A 132 -13.78 -2.28 14.98
C VAL A 132 -12.73 -3.08 15.75
N GLY A 133 -11.73 -3.62 15.04
CA GLY A 133 -10.67 -4.42 15.64
C GLY A 133 -9.75 -3.64 16.58
N SER A 134 -9.51 -2.35 16.31
CA SER A 134 -8.63 -1.51 17.13
C SER A 134 -9.37 -0.70 18.20
N GLY A 135 -10.64 -0.39 17.98
CA GLY A 135 -11.42 0.54 18.83
C GLY A 135 -11.04 2.01 18.61
N GLN A 136 -10.28 2.33 17.57
CA GLN A 136 -9.86 3.70 17.26
C GLN A 136 -10.80 4.36 16.23
N ILE A 137 -10.82 5.69 16.16
CA ILE A 137 -11.57 6.41 15.13
C ILE A 137 -10.79 6.41 13.82
N GLY A 138 -11.43 5.92 12.74
CA GLY A 138 -10.87 5.98 11.39
C GLY A 138 -11.16 7.32 10.73
N VAL A 139 -10.15 7.93 10.13
CA VAL A 139 -10.27 9.11 9.25
C VAL A 139 -9.75 8.73 7.88
N PHE A 140 -10.67 8.56 6.94
CA PHE A 140 -10.33 8.22 5.55
C PHE A 140 -10.07 9.48 4.74
N VAL A 141 -8.95 9.53 4.03
CA VAL A 141 -8.58 10.64 3.16
C VAL A 141 -9.05 10.36 1.75
N GLU A 142 -10.03 11.13 1.25
CA GLU A 142 -10.48 11.09 -0.15
C GLU A 142 -9.67 12.11 -0.95
N TYR A 143 -8.42 11.77 -1.26
CA TYR A 143 -7.51 12.65 -1.98
C TYR A 143 -7.90 12.81 -3.45
N THR A 144 -7.45 13.91 -4.08
CA THR A 144 -7.70 14.18 -5.49
C THR A 144 -6.98 13.18 -6.39
N PRO A 145 -7.71 12.33 -7.17
CA PRO A 145 -7.09 11.30 -7.98
C PRO A 145 -6.42 11.84 -9.26
N LEU A 146 -5.57 11.00 -9.86
CA LEU A 146 -5.11 11.20 -11.23
C LEU A 146 -6.29 11.13 -12.22
N PRO A 147 -6.25 11.84 -13.34
CA PRO A 147 -5.22 12.80 -13.76
C PRO A 147 -5.48 14.23 -13.26
N ALA A 148 -6.51 14.44 -12.41
CA ALA A 148 -6.91 15.78 -11.94
C ALA A 148 -5.79 16.46 -11.13
N ALA A 149 -5.01 15.67 -10.39
CA ALA A 149 -3.83 16.15 -9.69
C ALA A 149 -2.70 15.11 -9.77
N LYS A 150 -1.47 15.55 -9.54
CA LYS A 150 -0.26 14.71 -9.48
C LYS A 150 0.56 15.08 -8.26
N PHE A 151 1.67 14.38 -8.02
CA PHE A 151 2.60 14.73 -6.93
C PHE A 151 2.97 16.23 -6.99
N PRO A 152 2.97 16.93 -5.85
CA PRO A 152 2.78 16.42 -4.49
C PRO A 152 1.35 16.54 -3.94
N THR A 153 0.33 16.83 -4.76
CA THR A 153 -1.01 17.23 -4.30
C THR A 153 -1.62 16.22 -3.33
N GLN A 154 -1.67 14.93 -3.67
CA GLN A 154 -2.28 13.89 -2.85
C GLN A 154 -1.61 13.76 -1.48
N LEU A 155 -0.28 13.90 -1.44
CA LEU A 155 0.49 13.83 -0.20
C LEU A 155 0.25 15.08 0.65
N GLU A 156 0.20 16.27 0.04
CA GLU A 156 -0.09 17.53 0.75
C GLU A 156 -1.54 17.57 1.28
N GLU A 157 -2.49 17.00 0.57
CA GLU A 157 -3.87 16.82 1.04
C GLU A 157 -3.90 15.89 2.26
N SER A 158 -3.16 14.78 2.22
CA SER A 158 -3.04 13.85 3.35
C SER A 158 -2.35 14.52 4.55
N TYR A 159 -1.35 15.36 4.30
CA TYR A 159 -0.67 16.12 5.36
C TYR A 159 -1.59 17.17 6.00
N ALA A 160 -2.42 17.86 5.21
CA ALA A 160 -3.42 18.80 5.72
C ALA A 160 -4.43 18.07 6.64
N VAL A 161 -4.90 16.88 6.24
CA VAL A 161 -5.79 16.08 7.09
C VAL A 161 -5.08 15.61 8.37
N LEU A 162 -3.81 15.18 8.28
CA LEU A 162 -3.00 14.79 9.43
C LEU A 162 -2.87 15.96 10.43
N LYS A 163 -2.59 17.15 9.92
CA LYS A 163 -2.46 18.35 10.75
C LYS A 163 -3.77 18.69 11.44
N TRP A 164 -4.86 18.72 10.67
CA TRP A 164 -6.19 18.96 11.24
C TRP A 164 -6.55 17.92 12.32
N VAL A 165 -6.29 16.65 12.08
CA VAL A 165 -6.53 15.58 13.07
C VAL A 165 -5.74 15.82 14.34
N SER A 166 -4.48 16.24 14.24
CA SER A 166 -3.65 16.53 15.41
C SER A 166 -4.19 17.70 16.27
N GLU A 167 -4.76 18.71 15.62
CA GLU A 167 -5.20 19.95 16.27
C GLU A 167 -6.70 19.93 16.67
N HIS A 168 -7.54 19.14 15.95
CA HIS A 168 -9.00 19.19 16.05
C HIS A 168 -9.68 17.83 16.31
N ALA A 169 -8.92 16.80 16.71
CA ALA A 169 -9.49 15.46 16.94
C ALA A 169 -10.64 15.45 17.97
N GLU A 170 -10.69 16.41 18.89
CA GLU A 170 -11.77 16.53 19.86
C GLU A 170 -13.14 16.74 19.21
N GLU A 171 -13.19 17.44 18.06
CA GLU A 171 -14.44 17.64 17.30
C GLU A 171 -15.04 16.28 16.83
N ILE A 172 -14.22 15.26 16.67
CA ILE A 172 -14.65 13.93 16.30
C ILE A 172 -14.64 12.95 17.47
N GLY A 173 -14.36 13.41 18.68
CA GLY A 173 -14.34 12.62 19.92
C GLY A 173 -13.08 11.77 20.09
N ALA A 174 -11.96 12.15 19.46
CA ALA A 174 -10.69 11.46 19.49
C ALA A 174 -9.59 12.25 20.23
N ASP A 175 -8.47 11.58 20.47
CA ASP A 175 -7.23 12.15 20.98
C ASP A 175 -6.23 12.39 19.84
N GLY A 176 -6.00 13.64 19.48
CA GLY A 176 -5.06 14.06 18.43
C GLY A 176 -3.59 13.87 18.77
N GLY A 177 -3.25 13.56 20.01
CA GLY A 177 -1.90 13.16 20.41
C GLY A 177 -1.56 11.69 20.10
N ARG A 178 -2.54 10.88 19.69
CA ARG A 178 -2.41 9.45 19.42
C ARG A 178 -2.89 9.12 18.01
N ILE A 179 -1.97 9.21 17.06
CA ILE A 179 -2.26 9.03 15.63
C ILE A 179 -1.44 7.86 15.07
N ALA A 180 -2.12 6.90 14.44
CA ALA A 180 -1.50 5.97 13.51
C ALA A 180 -1.89 6.35 12.07
N VAL A 181 -1.00 6.09 11.13
CA VAL A 181 -1.27 6.24 9.70
C VAL A 181 -1.19 4.87 9.04
N ALA A 182 -2.18 4.54 8.22
CA ALA A 182 -2.22 3.28 7.49
C ALA A 182 -2.62 3.49 6.03
N GLY A 183 -2.15 2.60 5.17
CA GLY A 183 -2.59 2.59 3.79
C GLY A 183 -2.17 1.32 3.05
N ASN A 184 -2.90 0.99 1.99
CA ASN A 184 -2.61 -0.14 1.11
C ASN A 184 -2.04 0.34 -0.22
N SER A 185 -1.16 -0.45 -0.85
CA SER A 185 -0.61 -0.16 -2.18
C SER A 185 0.05 1.22 -2.24
N VAL A 186 -0.39 2.11 -3.13
CA VAL A 186 0.06 3.51 -3.18
C VAL A 186 -0.37 4.33 -1.95
N GLY A 187 -1.42 3.91 -1.23
CA GLY A 187 -1.73 4.46 0.10
C GLY A 187 -0.65 4.11 1.13
N GLY A 188 -0.07 2.91 1.04
CA GLY A 188 1.13 2.52 1.80
C GLY A 188 2.36 3.35 1.42
N ASN A 189 2.53 3.69 0.14
CA ASN A 189 3.53 4.66 -0.31
C ASN A 189 3.34 6.01 0.39
N MET A 190 2.13 6.55 0.30
CA MET A 190 1.82 7.85 0.91
C MET A 190 1.90 7.81 2.45
N THR A 191 1.62 6.67 3.09
CA THR A 191 1.84 6.47 4.54
C THR A 191 3.31 6.63 4.91
N ALA A 192 4.21 5.98 4.16
CA ALA A 192 5.66 6.10 4.37
C ALA A 192 6.15 7.54 4.11
N ALA A 193 5.72 8.12 2.98
CA ALA A 193 6.06 9.49 2.61
C ALA A 193 5.52 10.53 3.61
N LEU A 194 4.30 10.35 4.11
CA LEU A 194 3.67 11.23 5.10
C LEU A 194 4.41 11.17 6.44
N SER A 195 4.85 9.98 6.85
CA SER A 195 5.64 9.80 8.06
C SER A 195 6.99 10.54 7.96
N LEU A 196 7.64 10.45 6.81
CA LEU A 196 8.88 11.19 6.54
C LEU A 196 8.62 12.70 6.50
N MET A 197 7.58 13.15 5.78
CA MET A 197 7.20 14.56 5.65
C MET A 197 6.85 15.19 7.01
N ALA A 198 6.11 14.47 7.86
CA ALA A 198 5.74 14.94 9.19
C ALA A 198 6.99 15.16 10.06
N LYS A 199 7.95 14.23 10.01
CA LYS A 199 9.24 14.38 10.70
C LYS A 199 10.04 15.57 10.16
N ASP A 200 10.22 15.67 8.85
CA ASP A 200 11.06 16.70 8.22
C ASP A 200 10.51 18.12 8.44
N ARG A 201 9.19 18.23 8.59
CA ARG A 201 8.50 19.50 8.85
C ARG A 201 8.33 19.81 10.34
N ASN A 202 8.84 18.96 11.24
CA ASN A 202 8.55 19.03 12.68
C ASN A 202 7.02 19.17 12.93
N GLY A 203 6.25 18.43 12.14
CA GLY A 203 4.79 18.43 12.15
C GLY A 203 4.20 17.46 13.19
N PRO A 204 2.93 17.03 13.02
CA PRO A 204 2.25 16.16 13.95
C PRO A 204 3.01 14.85 14.18
N LYS A 205 3.07 14.40 15.44
CA LYS A 205 3.70 13.13 15.80
C LYS A 205 2.82 11.97 15.36
N ILE A 206 3.36 11.08 14.55
CA ILE A 206 2.77 9.80 14.21
C ILE A 206 3.34 8.75 15.15
N GLY A 207 2.45 8.03 15.88
CA GLY A 207 2.84 6.99 16.83
C GLY A 207 3.08 5.63 16.18
N TYR A 208 2.47 5.35 15.03
CA TYR A 208 2.59 4.09 14.33
C TYR A 208 2.29 4.23 12.83
N GLN A 209 2.99 3.49 11.98
CA GLN A 209 2.72 3.45 10.55
C GLN A 209 2.49 2.01 10.06
N ILE A 210 1.45 1.81 9.23
CA ILE A 210 1.06 0.50 8.71
C ILE A 210 1.07 0.55 7.19
N LEU A 211 2.02 -0.15 6.60
CA LEU A 211 2.21 -0.20 5.17
C LEU A 211 1.72 -1.57 4.66
N MET A 212 0.53 -1.61 4.07
CA MET A 212 -0.05 -2.83 3.53
C MET A 212 0.26 -2.93 2.04
N ILE A 213 1.10 -3.90 1.67
CA ILE A 213 1.52 -4.17 0.29
C ILE A 213 2.00 -2.89 -0.43
N PRO A 214 2.92 -2.12 0.19
CA PRO A 214 3.23 -0.77 -0.25
C PRO A 214 4.02 -0.72 -1.57
N ALA A 215 3.73 0.28 -2.42
CA ALA A 215 4.64 0.72 -3.47
C ALA A 215 5.70 1.63 -2.84
N THR A 216 6.98 1.32 -2.98
CA THR A 216 8.04 2.08 -2.31
C THR A 216 9.12 2.62 -3.23
N ASP A 217 9.10 2.22 -4.50
CA ASP A 217 10.04 2.70 -5.53
C ASP A 217 9.39 2.80 -6.91
N ALA A 218 9.65 3.88 -7.62
CA ALA A 218 9.11 4.15 -8.95
C ALA A 218 9.82 3.43 -10.10
N SER A 219 10.73 2.47 -9.82
CA SER A 219 11.50 1.76 -10.87
C SER A 219 10.68 0.71 -11.63
N VAL A 220 9.69 0.08 -10.98
CA VAL A 220 8.87 -1.05 -11.48
C VAL A 220 9.68 -2.19 -12.11
N ASP A 221 10.87 -2.47 -11.57
CA ASP A 221 11.86 -3.37 -12.21
C ASP A 221 12.48 -4.41 -11.24
N THR A 222 11.82 -4.71 -10.13
CA THR A 222 12.25 -5.76 -9.21
C THR A 222 11.92 -7.16 -9.78
N LYS A 223 12.55 -8.20 -9.21
CA LYS A 223 12.23 -9.59 -9.58
C LYS A 223 10.75 -9.90 -9.43
N SER A 224 10.10 -9.41 -8.38
CA SER A 224 8.66 -9.63 -8.16
C SER A 224 7.79 -8.94 -9.23
N TYR A 225 8.19 -7.80 -9.79
CA TYR A 225 7.51 -7.19 -10.93
C TYR A 225 7.60 -8.05 -12.19
N HIS A 226 8.75 -8.68 -12.44
CA HIS A 226 8.91 -9.60 -13.58
C HIS A 226 8.16 -10.91 -13.38
N GLU A 227 8.14 -11.43 -12.16
CA GLU A 227 7.51 -12.72 -11.85
C GLU A 227 5.99 -12.63 -11.69
N TYR A 228 5.48 -11.55 -11.07
CA TYR A 228 4.07 -11.45 -10.70
C TYR A 228 3.31 -10.30 -11.38
N GLY A 229 3.93 -9.61 -12.30
CA GLY A 229 3.39 -8.41 -12.96
C GLY A 229 2.28 -8.66 -13.99
N THR A 230 1.76 -9.89 -14.09
CA THR A 230 0.66 -10.25 -14.98
C THR A 230 -0.29 -11.25 -14.32
N GLY A 231 -1.59 -11.13 -14.58
CA GLY A 231 -2.61 -12.10 -14.18
C GLY A 231 -2.86 -12.27 -12.69
N ARG A 232 -2.23 -11.45 -11.82
CA ARG A 232 -2.33 -11.52 -10.35
C ARG A 232 -2.94 -10.27 -9.73
N PHE A 233 -3.98 -9.75 -10.36
CA PHE A 233 -4.74 -8.55 -10.01
C PHE A 233 -4.00 -7.25 -10.33
N LEU A 234 -2.83 -6.96 -9.74
CA LEU A 234 -2.01 -5.83 -10.11
C LEU A 234 -1.06 -6.19 -11.25
N SER A 235 -1.04 -5.40 -12.33
CA SER A 235 -0.05 -5.56 -13.39
C SER A 235 1.10 -4.56 -13.30
N ARG A 236 2.26 -4.96 -13.83
CA ARG A 236 3.42 -4.06 -13.98
C ARG A 236 3.08 -2.88 -14.89
N SER A 237 2.32 -3.11 -15.96
CA SER A 237 1.90 -2.06 -16.89
C SER A 237 1.00 -1.03 -16.22
N PHE A 238 0.08 -1.46 -15.35
CA PHE A 238 -0.81 -0.56 -14.62
C PHE A 238 -0.04 0.28 -13.60
N MET A 239 0.89 -0.32 -12.85
CA MET A 239 1.77 0.44 -11.95
C MET A 239 2.64 1.44 -12.71
N LYS A 240 3.24 1.01 -13.83
CA LYS A 240 4.04 1.93 -14.66
C LYS A 240 3.22 3.12 -15.13
N TYR A 241 2.00 2.89 -15.60
CA TYR A 241 1.09 3.95 -16.04
C TYR A 241 0.78 4.95 -14.91
N GLY A 242 0.48 4.44 -13.71
CA GLY A 242 0.27 5.32 -12.55
C GLY A 242 1.50 6.16 -12.21
N TRP A 243 2.68 5.56 -12.22
CA TRP A 243 3.93 6.29 -11.99
C TRP A 243 4.20 7.34 -13.08
N ASP A 244 3.92 7.04 -14.36
CA ASP A 244 4.10 7.98 -15.47
C ASP A 244 3.20 9.22 -15.33
N LEU A 245 2.02 9.07 -14.73
CA LEU A 245 1.10 10.17 -14.44
C LEU A 245 1.42 10.90 -13.13
N TYR A 246 1.76 10.14 -12.05
CA TYR A 246 1.99 10.68 -10.70
C TYR A 246 3.31 11.44 -10.61
N ALA A 247 4.37 10.83 -11.16
CA ALA A 247 5.73 11.35 -11.16
C ALA A 247 6.38 11.15 -12.54
N PRO A 248 6.09 12.05 -13.51
CA PRO A 248 6.44 11.81 -14.92
C PRO A 248 7.93 11.89 -15.22
N ASP A 249 8.70 12.61 -14.43
CA ASP A 249 10.14 12.81 -14.65
C ASP A 249 10.99 12.09 -13.59
N GLU A 250 12.25 11.80 -13.95
CA GLU A 250 13.17 11.05 -13.12
C GLU A 250 13.53 11.80 -11.83
N ALA A 251 13.66 13.11 -11.87
CA ALA A 251 13.99 13.91 -10.69
C ALA A 251 12.87 13.79 -9.64
N THR A 252 11.62 13.86 -10.08
CA THR A 252 10.45 13.63 -9.21
C THR A 252 10.44 12.19 -8.68
N ARG A 253 10.73 11.17 -9.50
CA ARG A 253 10.80 9.76 -9.07
C ARG A 253 11.89 9.50 -8.03
N ASN A 254 12.97 10.27 -8.07
CA ASN A 254 14.07 10.18 -7.12
C ASN A 254 13.77 10.86 -5.77
N ASN A 255 12.68 11.63 -5.68
CA ASN A 255 12.28 12.27 -4.44
C ASN A 255 11.86 11.22 -3.39
N PRO A 256 12.40 11.24 -2.15
CA PRO A 256 12.01 10.31 -1.08
C PRO A 256 10.51 10.33 -0.72
N TYR A 257 9.80 11.40 -0.99
CA TYR A 257 8.35 11.47 -0.80
C TYR A 257 7.55 10.78 -1.93
N VAL A 258 8.21 10.45 -3.04
CA VAL A 258 7.65 9.66 -4.15
C VAL A 258 8.12 8.21 -4.04
N SER A 259 9.41 8.01 -3.86
CA SER A 259 10.04 6.70 -3.71
C SER A 259 10.71 6.59 -2.32
N PRO A 260 9.95 6.24 -1.27
CA PRO A 260 10.49 6.15 0.10
C PRO A 260 11.69 5.22 0.23
N LEU A 261 11.78 4.20 -0.61
CA LEU A 261 12.95 3.30 -0.66
C LEU A 261 14.25 4.05 -1.04
N ARG A 262 14.18 5.20 -1.70
CA ARG A 262 15.35 6.02 -2.09
C ARG A 262 15.80 6.99 -1.01
N ALA A 263 15.02 7.16 0.07
CA ALA A 263 15.47 7.92 1.24
C ALA A 263 16.78 7.33 1.79
N SER A 264 17.70 8.15 2.23
CA SER A 264 18.91 7.67 2.93
C SER A 264 18.55 7.07 4.29
N THR A 265 19.39 6.20 4.83
CA THR A 265 19.21 5.65 6.19
C THR A 265 19.13 6.78 7.23
N GLU A 266 19.88 7.86 7.04
CA GLU A 266 19.83 9.03 7.93
C GLU A 266 18.45 9.73 7.90
N GLN A 267 17.85 9.87 6.72
CA GLN A 267 16.52 10.44 6.58
C GLN A 267 15.45 9.57 7.23
N LEU A 268 15.63 8.25 7.30
CA LEU A 268 14.67 7.32 7.90
C LEU A 268 14.81 7.20 9.42
N LYS A 269 15.89 7.68 10.04
CA LYS A 269 16.04 7.67 11.51
C LYS A 269 14.91 8.42 12.21
N GLY A 270 14.44 7.85 13.32
CA GLY A 270 13.41 8.47 14.14
C GLY A 270 12.00 8.45 13.54
N LEU A 271 11.79 7.73 12.43
CA LEU A 271 10.44 7.45 11.95
C LEU A 271 9.67 6.58 12.95
N PRO A 272 8.32 6.65 12.95
CA PRO A 272 7.50 5.87 13.87
C PRO A 272 7.69 4.36 13.66
N PRO A 273 7.47 3.54 14.71
CA PRO A 273 7.39 2.10 14.57
C PRO A 273 6.48 1.69 13.41
N ALA A 274 6.82 0.63 12.70
CA ALA A 274 6.18 0.25 11.46
C ALA A 274 5.75 -1.21 11.41
N LEU A 275 4.58 -1.46 10.84
CA LEU A 275 4.19 -2.77 10.31
C LEU A 275 4.24 -2.72 8.79
N VAL A 276 5.01 -3.60 8.18
CA VAL A 276 5.06 -3.76 6.73
C VAL A 276 4.53 -5.13 6.36
N ILE A 277 3.36 -5.16 5.73
CA ILE A 277 2.72 -6.38 5.24
C ILE A 277 3.01 -6.51 3.75
N THR A 278 3.49 -7.68 3.31
CA THR A 278 3.66 -8.00 1.90
C THR A 278 2.90 -9.27 1.52
N ALA A 279 2.57 -9.40 0.25
CA ALA A 279 1.92 -10.58 -0.32
C ALA A 279 2.92 -11.36 -1.17
N GLU A 280 2.93 -12.69 -1.05
CA GLU A 280 3.92 -13.55 -1.74
C GLU A 280 3.89 -13.35 -3.25
N ASN A 281 2.70 -13.32 -3.86
CA ASN A 281 2.51 -13.25 -5.30
C ASN A 281 2.13 -11.83 -5.77
N CYS A 282 2.83 -10.82 -5.25
CA CYS A 282 2.58 -9.40 -5.54
C CYS A 282 3.79 -8.76 -6.24
N PRO A 283 3.58 -7.97 -7.30
CA PRO A 283 4.66 -7.19 -7.93
C PRO A 283 5.44 -6.30 -6.97
N LEU A 284 4.77 -5.71 -5.97
CA LEU A 284 5.35 -4.77 -5.00
C LEU A 284 6.09 -5.45 -3.84
N ARG A 285 6.14 -6.82 -3.80
CA ARG A 285 6.72 -7.57 -2.68
C ARG A 285 8.15 -7.16 -2.37
N ASP A 286 9.00 -7.20 -3.39
CA ASP A 286 10.45 -7.06 -3.19
C ASP A 286 10.83 -5.64 -2.73
N GLU A 287 10.19 -4.61 -3.27
CA GLU A 287 10.42 -3.22 -2.88
C GLU A 287 9.87 -2.93 -1.48
N GLY A 288 8.69 -3.46 -1.12
CA GLY A 288 8.12 -3.33 0.22
C GLY A 288 9.02 -3.96 1.29
N GLU A 289 9.55 -5.17 1.02
CA GLU A 289 10.50 -5.84 1.92
C GLU A 289 11.85 -5.13 1.99
N ALA A 290 12.32 -4.57 0.87
CA ALA A 290 13.55 -3.78 0.85
C ALA A 290 13.39 -2.51 1.71
N TYR A 291 12.25 -1.85 1.66
CA TYR A 291 11.94 -0.70 2.50
C TYR A 291 11.89 -1.07 3.98
N ALA A 292 11.23 -2.19 4.33
CA ALA A 292 11.21 -2.69 5.70
C ALA A 292 12.62 -2.96 6.27
N ARG A 293 13.51 -3.57 5.46
CA ARG A 293 14.92 -3.75 5.85
C ARG A 293 15.62 -2.43 6.07
N LYS A 294 15.42 -1.47 5.16
CA LYS A 294 16.06 -0.14 5.25
C LYS A 294 15.59 0.66 6.47
N LEU A 295 14.33 0.55 6.85
CA LEU A 295 13.82 1.11 8.11
C LEU A 295 14.53 0.48 9.32
N LYS A 296 14.70 -0.86 9.35
CA LYS A 296 15.46 -1.55 10.41
C LYS A 296 16.90 -1.08 10.48
N ASP A 297 17.56 -0.94 9.33
CA ASP A 297 18.94 -0.43 9.24
C ASP A 297 19.07 1.01 9.75
N ALA A 298 17.98 1.79 9.68
CA ALA A 298 17.88 3.14 10.26
C ALA A 298 17.56 3.15 11.76
N GLY A 299 17.39 1.97 12.40
CA GLY A 299 17.06 1.85 13.81
C GLY A 299 15.56 2.01 14.12
N VAL A 300 14.69 1.98 13.13
CA VAL A 300 13.23 1.99 13.33
C VAL A 300 12.78 0.59 13.78
N GLN A 301 11.89 0.53 14.77
CA GLN A 301 11.22 -0.72 15.14
C GLN A 301 10.29 -1.14 14.00
N VAL A 302 10.51 -2.33 13.42
CA VAL A 302 9.74 -2.81 12.26
C VAL A 302 9.33 -4.26 12.42
N ASP A 303 8.05 -4.51 12.31
CA ASP A 303 7.50 -5.82 12.01
C ASP A 303 7.28 -5.94 10.51
N ALA A 304 7.95 -6.90 9.87
CA ALA A 304 7.81 -7.16 8.44
C ALA A 304 7.32 -8.59 8.23
N VAL A 305 6.14 -8.73 7.60
CA VAL A 305 5.47 -10.01 7.45
C VAL A 305 5.04 -10.22 6.00
N ARG A 306 5.49 -11.36 5.42
CA ARG A 306 4.99 -11.83 4.13
C ARG A 306 3.88 -12.84 4.36
N TYR A 307 2.71 -12.60 3.77
CA TYR A 307 1.60 -13.54 3.77
C TYR A 307 1.67 -14.43 2.53
N ASN A 308 1.95 -15.71 2.76
CA ASN A 308 2.07 -16.70 1.69
C ASN A 308 0.71 -17.03 1.09
N GLY A 309 0.70 -17.41 -0.18
CA GLY A 309 -0.53 -17.74 -0.92
C GLY A 309 -1.38 -16.55 -1.34
N THR A 310 -0.97 -15.32 -1.01
CA THR A 310 -1.74 -14.09 -1.26
C THR A 310 -1.25 -13.33 -2.49
N ILE A 311 -2.08 -12.40 -2.95
CA ILE A 311 -1.85 -11.49 -4.09
C ILE A 311 -1.93 -10.03 -3.63
N HIS A 312 -1.65 -9.10 -4.56
CA HIS A 312 -1.84 -7.67 -4.30
C HIS A 312 -3.25 -7.36 -3.79
N ASP A 313 -3.35 -6.47 -2.82
CA ASP A 313 -4.59 -6.00 -2.19
C ASP A 313 -5.50 -7.10 -1.59
N PHE A 314 -4.94 -8.27 -1.23
CA PHE A 314 -5.70 -9.34 -0.61
C PHE A 314 -6.46 -8.88 0.66
N VAL A 315 -5.93 -7.91 1.39
CA VAL A 315 -6.60 -7.30 2.56
C VAL A 315 -7.78 -6.42 2.18
N LEU A 316 -7.75 -5.81 0.98
CA LEU A 316 -8.78 -4.91 0.47
C LEU A 316 -9.93 -5.66 -0.20
N LEU A 317 -9.62 -6.70 -0.99
CA LEU A 317 -10.58 -7.36 -1.87
C LEU A 317 -11.69 -8.06 -1.07
N ASN A 318 -12.94 -7.61 -1.25
CA ASN A 318 -14.09 -8.16 -0.52
C ASN A 318 -14.30 -9.66 -0.76
N ALA A 319 -13.99 -10.15 -1.97
CA ALA A 319 -14.05 -11.56 -2.31
C ALA A 319 -13.06 -12.42 -1.48
N LEU A 320 -11.97 -11.83 -0.99
CA LEU A 320 -10.92 -12.52 -0.24
C LEU A 320 -11.00 -12.28 1.28
N ARG A 321 -12.02 -11.57 1.78
CA ARG A 321 -12.14 -11.18 3.19
C ARG A 321 -12.11 -12.34 4.19
N ASN A 322 -12.59 -13.52 3.78
CA ASN A 322 -12.67 -14.72 4.62
C ASN A 322 -11.45 -15.65 4.45
N VAL A 323 -10.48 -15.31 3.60
CA VAL A 323 -9.24 -16.09 3.49
C VAL A 323 -8.45 -15.97 4.80
N PRO A 324 -7.97 -17.07 5.38
CA PRO A 324 -7.28 -17.03 6.68
C PRO A 324 -6.12 -16.02 6.73
N SER A 325 -5.33 -15.91 5.65
CA SER A 325 -4.24 -14.93 5.56
C SER A 325 -4.75 -13.48 5.61
N THR A 326 -5.92 -13.19 5.03
CA THR A 326 -6.55 -11.86 5.08
C THR A 326 -6.95 -11.52 6.51
N GLN A 327 -7.63 -12.45 7.18
CA GLN A 327 -8.06 -12.25 8.57
C GLN A 327 -6.86 -12.09 9.52
N ALA A 328 -5.81 -12.90 9.33
CA ALA A 328 -4.58 -12.80 10.12
C ALA A 328 -3.87 -11.46 9.92
N ALA A 329 -3.78 -10.96 8.68
CA ALA A 329 -3.16 -9.67 8.38
C ALA A 329 -3.92 -8.49 9.03
N ILE A 330 -5.26 -8.52 8.97
CA ILE A 330 -6.09 -7.51 9.62
C ILE A 330 -5.98 -7.61 11.15
N ALA A 331 -5.98 -8.82 11.72
CA ALA A 331 -5.80 -9.03 13.14
C ALA A 331 -4.43 -8.51 13.65
N GLN A 332 -3.36 -8.73 12.90
CA GLN A 332 -2.03 -8.21 13.21
C GLN A 332 -2.01 -6.67 13.15
N ALA A 333 -2.58 -6.08 12.09
CA ALA A 333 -2.66 -4.62 11.98
C ALA A 333 -3.45 -3.99 13.13
N THR A 334 -4.60 -4.57 13.49
CA THR A 334 -5.43 -4.07 14.60
C THR A 334 -4.75 -4.24 15.96
N ALA A 335 -3.98 -5.31 16.16
CA ALA A 335 -3.19 -5.50 17.38
C ALA A 335 -2.12 -4.42 17.52
N GLY A 336 -1.37 -4.14 16.45
CA GLY A 336 -0.37 -3.07 16.43
C GLY A 336 -0.98 -1.68 16.66
N ILE A 337 -2.14 -1.38 16.05
CA ILE A 337 -2.85 -0.11 16.31
C ILE A 337 -3.20 0.01 17.80
N ARG A 338 -3.75 -1.03 18.39
CA ARG A 338 -4.08 -1.02 19.85
C ARG A 338 -2.84 -0.79 20.68
N GLU A 339 -1.75 -1.52 20.43
CA GLU A 339 -0.51 -1.43 21.21
C GLU A 339 0.08 -0.02 21.19
N HIS A 340 0.08 0.65 20.03
CA HIS A 340 0.75 1.94 19.86
C HIS A 340 -0.15 3.16 20.10
N LEU A 341 -1.49 2.98 20.16
CA LEU A 341 -2.44 4.07 20.40
C LEU A 341 -3.17 4.00 21.75
N VAL A 342 -2.82 3.06 22.65
CA VAL A 342 -3.30 3.12 24.04
C VAL A 342 -2.56 4.20 24.83
N PRO A 343 -3.23 4.81 25.86
CA PRO A 343 -2.61 5.78 26.76
C PRO A 343 -1.41 5.22 27.51
#